data_97777a20a864012e29db785b7f24f0fc
#
_entry.id   97777a20a864012e29db785b7f24f0fc
#
_cell.length_a   1.000
_cell.length_b   1.000
_cell.length_c   1.000
_cell.angle_alpha   90.00
_cell.angle_beta   90.00
_cell.angle_gamma   90.00
#
_symmetry.space_group_name_H-M   'P 1'
#
loop_
_entity.id
_entity.type
_entity.pdbx_description
1 polymer ?
#
loop_
_entity_poly.entity_id
_entity_poly.type
_entity_poly.pdbx_seq_one_letter_code
_entity_poly.pdbx_strand_id
1 'polypeptide(L)'
;MSCPEHGVVVAAVPWARAGSRFTAAFEDTVAWLVCHATLSVVAVLLRIAWRSVSGIVTRVVTERAGAVDRLAGLRRIGIDEISYRKGQRYLLVVTCHDTGRLVWAGKDRTKQTLRRFFDDLGAERAMLLTHVSADGAEFIHTVLAERAPRAVLCLDPFHVVAWATTALDEVRRALAAELRRGGRAEEAATIKNTRWALLKNPRSLSTEQRTTLAGIQATNGPLYRAYLLKEQLRAVFQARDLAAAKRLLIGWLAWARRCRLPAFVKLATTITKFRQLILNAVEHGLSNARSEATNTHLRLLTRRSYGMSPESLMAMAELTRGGLCPPLPGRAAA
;
A
#
# COMPACT_ATOMS: atom_id res chain seq x y z
N MET A 1 27.40 37.84 -5.53
CA MET A 1 27.62 39.29 -5.41
C MET A 1 26.98 39.78 -4.13
N SER A 2 27.59 40.64 -3.39
CA SER A 2 26.99 41.28 -2.21
C SER A 2 26.46 42.65 -2.63
N CYS A 3 25.15 42.85 -2.50
CA CYS A 3 24.48 44.12 -2.78
C CYS A 3 24.27 44.86 -1.45
N PRO A 4 24.61 46.18 -1.36
CA PRO A 4 24.39 46.94 -0.12
C PRO A 4 22.92 46.97 0.33
N GLU A 5 21.98 46.93 -0.61
CA GLU A 5 20.54 46.99 -0.32
C GLU A 5 19.91 45.59 -0.13
N HIS A 6 20.40 44.58 -0.85
CA HIS A 6 19.81 43.26 -0.90
C HIS A 6 20.67 42.13 -0.30
N GLY A 7 21.84 42.47 0.25
CA GLY A 7 22.81 41.50 0.80
C GLY A 7 23.42 40.62 -0.28
N VAL A 8 23.67 39.35 0.03
CA VAL A 8 24.25 38.40 -0.92
C VAL A 8 23.13 37.86 -1.86
N VAL A 9 23.17 38.31 -3.10
CA VAL A 9 22.24 37.87 -4.17
C VAL A 9 22.93 36.82 -5.04
N VAL A 10 22.27 35.68 -5.20
CA VAL A 10 22.70 34.64 -6.13
C VAL A 10 21.90 34.79 -7.43
N ALA A 11 22.64 35.04 -8.53
CA ALA A 11 22.00 35.17 -9.85
C ALA A 11 21.33 33.85 -10.26
N ALA A 12 20.11 33.94 -10.80
CA ALA A 12 19.48 32.80 -11.48
C ALA A 12 20.24 32.53 -12.78
N VAL A 13 20.62 31.28 -12.98
CA VAL A 13 21.32 30.82 -14.20
C VAL A 13 20.58 29.66 -14.83
N PRO A 14 20.50 29.57 -16.17
CA PRO A 14 19.65 28.57 -16.83
C PRO A 14 20.19 27.14 -16.71
N TRP A 15 21.45 26.96 -16.36
CA TRP A 15 22.11 25.66 -16.29
C TRP A 15 22.14 25.05 -14.87
N ALA A 16 21.68 25.75 -13.83
CA ALA A 16 21.65 25.25 -12.46
C ALA A 16 20.37 25.63 -11.73
N ARG A 17 19.88 24.71 -10.87
CA ARG A 17 18.74 24.96 -9.99
C ARG A 17 19.10 25.90 -8.86
N ALA A 18 18.15 26.67 -8.39
CA ALA A 18 18.36 27.57 -7.25
C ALA A 18 18.89 26.81 -6.03
N GLY A 19 19.93 27.35 -5.39
CA GLY A 19 20.56 26.71 -4.23
C GLY A 19 21.40 25.46 -4.53
N SER A 20 21.58 25.09 -5.80
CA SER A 20 22.44 23.97 -6.19
C SER A 20 23.88 24.37 -6.40
N ARG A 21 24.80 23.43 -6.12
CA ARG A 21 26.24 23.51 -6.50
C ARG A 21 26.52 22.68 -7.77
N PHE A 22 25.50 22.12 -8.39
CA PHE A 22 25.60 21.24 -9.54
C PHE A 22 24.77 21.79 -10.70
N THR A 23 25.10 21.39 -11.91
CA THR A 23 24.31 21.72 -13.07
C THR A 23 22.97 20.97 -13.05
N ALA A 24 21.95 21.52 -13.69
CA ALA A 24 20.64 20.85 -13.82
C ALA A 24 20.76 19.48 -14.50
N ALA A 25 21.59 19.36 -15.54
CA ALA A 25 21.83 18.08 -16.22
C ALA A 25 22.50 17.04 -15.30
N PHE A 26 23.43 17.45 -14.45
CA PHE A 26 24.03 16.55 -13.46
C PHE A 26 22.99 16.09 -12.44
N GLU A 27 22.16 16.99 -11.93
CA GLU A 27 21.10 16.65 -10.97
C GLU A 27 20.05 15.72 -11.60
N ASP A 28 19.68 15.92 -12.87
CA ASP A 28 18.79 15.02 -13.59
C ASP A 28 19.41 13.63 -13.77
N THR A 29 20.71 13.56 -14.06
CA THR A 29 21.45 12.29 -14.10
C THR A 29 21.41 11.57 -12.75
N VAL A 30 21.67 12.29 -11.64
CA VAL A 30 21.55 11.74 -10.28
C VAL A 30 20.15 11.21 -10.02
N ALA A 31 19.11 11.99 -10.32
CA ALA A 31 17.70 11.61 -10.12
C ALA A 31 17.32 10.39 -10.94
N TRP A 32 17.76 10.32 -12.21
CA TRP A 32 17.56 9.15 -13.04
C TRP A 32 18.24 7.91 -12.46
N LEU A 33 19.51 8.02 -12.07
CA LEU A 33 20.27 6.90 -11.48
C LEU A 33 19.64 6.38 -10.20
N VAL A 34 19.12 7.26 -9.34
CA VAL A 34 18.45 6.87 -8.09
C VAL A 34 17.16 6.07 -8.33
N CYS A 35 16.51 6.23 -9.48
CA CYS A 35 15.38 5.38 -9.86
C CYS A 35 15.81 3.92 -10.15
N HIS A 36 17.08 3.69 -10.50
CA HIS A 36 17.61 2.40 -10.95
C HIS A 36 18.61 1.77 -9.96
N ALA A 37 19.24 2.58 -9.10
CA ALA A 37 20.25 2.13 -8.14
C ALA A 37 19.97 2.68 -6.73
N THR A 38 20.68 2.18 -5.72
CA THR A 38 20.59 2.73 -4.36
C THR A 38 21.35 4.06 -4.25
N LEU A 39 20.90 4.94 -3.32
CA LEU A 39 21.57 6.22 -3.08
C LEU A 39 23.08 6.06 -2.79
N SER A 40 23.45 5.01 -2.05
CA SER A 40 24.87 4.72 -1.73
C SER A 40 25.68 4.40 -2.98
N VAL A 41 25.13 3.60 -3.89
CA VAL A 41 25.79 3.28 -5.17
C VAL A 41 25.95 4.55 -6.01
N VAL A 42 24.91 5.38 -6.11
CA VAL A 42 24.95 6.64 -6.84
C VAL A 42 25.99 7.62 -6.23
N ALA A 43 26.03 7.72 -4.90
CA ALA A 43 27.01 8.54 -4.20
C ALA A 43 28.46 8.12 -4.51
N VAL A 44 28.75 6.82 -4.46
CA VAL A 44 30.08 6.27 -4.80
C VAL A 44 30.41 6.47 -6.28
N LEU A 45 29.47 6.12 -7.17
CA LEU A 45 29.67 6.24 -8.63
C LEU A 45 30.01 7.67 -9.06
N LEU A 46 29.27 8.65 -8.52
CA LEU A 46 29.40 10.06 -8.88
C LEU A 46 30.36 10.84 -7.96
N ARG A 47 30.96 10.17 -6.97
CA ARG A 47 31.90 10.75 -6.00
C ARG A 47 31.33 11.97 -5.25
N ILE A 48 30.06 11.91 -4.87
CA ILE A 48 29.38 12.94 -4.09
C ILE A 48 28.90 12.38 -2.76
N ALA A 49 28.71 13.27 -1.76
CA ALA A 49 28.21 12.83 -0.47
C ALA A 49 26.78 12.30 -0.57
N TRP A 50 26.46 11.28 0.22
CA TRP A 50 25.11 10.69 0.29
C TRP A 50 24.01 11.74 0.55
N ARG A 51 24.30 12.72 1.43
CA ARG A 51 23.37 13.84 1.69
C ARG A 51 23.13 14.71 0.45
N SER A 52 24.16 14.88 -0.40
CA SER A 52 24.02 15.62 -1.65
C SER A 52 23.06 14.91 -2.61
N VAL A 53 23.13 13.58 -2.71
CA VAL A 53 22.18 12.79 -3.52
C VAL A 53 20.74 13.04 -3.06
N SER A 54 20.48 12.96 -1.74
CA SER A 54 19.14 13.19 -1.19
C SER A 54 18.66 14.64 -1.44
N GLY A 55 19.51 15.63 -1.28
CA GLY A 55 19.19 17.05 -1.56
C GLY A 55 18.89 17.30 -3.04
N ILE A 56 19.64 16.65 -3.94
CA ILE A 56 19.39 16.70 -5.40
C ILE A 56 18.01 16.13 -5.72
N VAL A 57 17.70 14.94 -5.21
CA VAL A 57 16.37 14.30 -5.42
C VAL A 57 15.25 15.25 -5.00
N THR A 58 15.37 15.86 -3.81
CA THR A 58 14.34 16.80 -3.33
C THR A 58 14.17 17.98 -4.26
N ARG A 59 15.26 18.64 -4.73
CA ARG A 59 15.16 19.78 -5.66
C ARG A 59 14.54 19.39 -7.01
N VAL A 60 15.00 18.29 -7.59
CA VAL A 60 14.44 17.77 -8.88
C VAL A 60 12.97 17.49 -8.75
N VAL A 61 12.55 16.82 -7.66
CA VAL A 61 11.14 16.51 -7.42
C VAL A 61 10.32 17.78 -7.22
N THR A 62 10.79 18.74 -6.42
CA THR A 62 10.10 20.02 -6.18
C THR A 62 9.86 20.78 -7.49
N GLU A 63 10.90 20.91 -8.31
CA GLU A 63 10.79 21.60 -9.60
C GLU A 63 9.79 20.88 -10.55
N ARG A 64 9.96 19.57 -10.72
CA ARG A 64 9.12 18.78 -11.63
C ARG A 64 7.68 18.64 -11.14
N ALA A 65 7.47 18.55 -9.84
CA ALA A 65 6.13 18.54 -9.24
C ALA A 65 5.42 19.89 -9.43
N GLY A 66 6.15 21.00 -9.39
CA GLY A 66 5.60 22.32 -9.67
C GLY A 66 5.25 22.56 -11.15
N ALA A 67 5.87 21.80 -12.08
CA ALA A 67 5.62 21.92 -13.52
C ALA A 67 4.46 21.03 -14.01
N VAL A 68 3.97 20.09 -13.22
CA VAL A 68 2.94 19.11 -13.63
C VAL A 68 1.84 19.04 -12.58
N ASP A 69 0.60 19.29 -12.98
CA ASP A 69 -0.55 19.06 -12.11
C ASP A 69 -0.84 17.55 -11.99
N ARG A 70 -0.28 16.90 -10.98
CA ARG A 70 -0.43 15.46 -10.74
C ARG A 70 -1.84 15.07 -10.27
N LEU A 71 -2.63 16.05 -9.83
CA LEU A 71 -3.99 15.86 -9.35
C LEU A 71 -5.05 16.14 -10.43
N ALA A 72 -4.61 16.54 -11.62
CA ALA A 72 -5.51 16.76 -12.73
C ALA A 72 -6.17 15.46 -13.21
N GLY A 73 -7.44 15.52 -13.53
CA GLY A 73 -8.17 14.42 -14.16
C GLY A 73 -8.41 13.19 -13.28
N LEU A 74 -8.15 13.26 -11.97
CA LEU A 74 -8.40 12.14 -11.05
C LEU A 74 -9.90 11.80 -10.99
N ARG A 75 -10.21 10.52 -11.20
CA ARG A 75 -11.57 9.95 -11.09
C ARG A 75 -11.63 8.79 -10.12
N ARG A 76 -10.64 7.92 -10.14
CA ARG A 76 -10.56 6.71 -9.32
C ARG A 76 -9.24 6.70 -8.57
N ILE A 77 -9.29 6.69 -7.25
CA ILE A 77 -8.11 6.74 -6.40
C ILE A 77 -8.08 5.58 -5.41
N GLY A 78 -6.87 5.15 -5.09
CA GLY A 78 -6.60 4.23 -3.98
C GLY A 78 -5.89 4.97 -2.85
N ILE A 79 -6.36 4.79 -1.63
CA ILE A 79 -5.74 5.32 -0.41
C ILE A 79 -5.18 4.15 0.38
N ASP A 80 -3.90 4.21 0.75
CA ASP A 80 -3.25 3.17 1.56
C ASP A 80 -2.23 3.76 2.54
N GLU A 81 -1.84 2.95 3.52
CA GLU A 81 -0.91 3.31 4.56
C GLU A 81 0.37 2.45 4.45
N ILE A 82 1.51 3.10 4.46
CA ILE A 82 2.81 2.41 4.39
C ILE A 82 3.60 2.70 5.64
N SER A 83 3.88 1.66 6.44
CA SER A 83 4.82 1.79 7.55
C SER A 83 6.24 1.92 7.03
N TYR A 84 6.94 3.02 7.40
CA TYR A 84 8.33 3.26 7.01
C TYR A 84 9.32 3.08 8.15
N ARG A 85 8.85 3.00 9.41
CA ARG A 85 9.69 2.72 10.60
C ARG A 85 8.91 1.94 11.64
N LYS A 86 9.62 1.19 12.48
CA LYS A 86 9.08 0.62 13.72
C LYS A 86 8.53 1.73 14.61
N GLY A 87 7.49 1.44 15.42
CA GLY A 87 6.88 2.43 16.33
C GLY A 87 5.76 3.24 15.67
N GLN A 88 4.97 2.63 14.79
CA GLN A 88 3.75 3.21 14.21
C GLN A 88 3.97 4.50 13.39
N ARG A 89 5.07 4.56 12.64
CA ARG A 89 5.34 5.66 11.72
C ARG A 89 4.90 5.29 10.31
N TYR A 90 3.94 6.02 9.79
CA TYR A 90 3.28 5.73 8.51
C TYR A 90 3.39 6.90 7.54
N LEU A 91 3.37 6.57 6.26
CA LEU A 91 3.02 7.48 5.18
C LEU A 91 1.63 7.12 4.70
N LEU A 92 0.78 8.11 4.52
CA LEU A 92 -0.47 7.99 3.78
C LEU A 92 -0.16 8.25 2.32
N VAL A 93 -0.57 7.35 1.43
CA VAL A 93 -0.31 7.45 0.00
C VAL A 93 -1.60 7.41 -0.78
N VAL A 94 -1.67 8.22 -1.83
CA VAL A 94 -2.79 8.25 -2.76
C VAL A 94 -2.27 7.89 -4.15
N THR A 95 -2.90 6.89 -4.76
CA THR A 95 -2.57 6.40 -6.10
C THR A 95 -3.74 6.61 -7.04
N CYS A 96 -3.47 6.90 -8.30
CA CYS A 96 -4.47 6.90 -9.36
C CYS A 96 -4.69 5.48 -9.86
N HIS A 97 -5.91 4.95 -9.82
CA HIS A 97 -6.22 3.61 -10.33
C HIS A 97 -6.07 3.50 -11.85
N ASP A 98 -6.26 4.59 -12.56
CA ASP A 98 -6.21 4.58 -14.04
C ASP A 98 -4.78 4.43 -14.54
N THR A 99 -3.83 5.12 -13.90
CA THR A 99 -2.42 5.13 -14.29
C THR A 99 -1.52 4.25 -13.42
N GLY A 100 -1.94 3.88 -12.22
CA GLY A 100 -1.12 3.23 -11.20
C GLY A 100 -0.06 4.14 -10.56
N ARG A 101 -0.07 5.45 -10.86
CA ARG A 101 0.91 6.41 -10.34
C ARG A 101 0.57 6.85 -8.93
N LEU A 102 1.61 7.07 -8.12
CA LEU A 102 1.50 7.81 -6.88
C LEU A 102 1.25 9.29 -7.20
N VAL A 103 0.12 9.82 -6.76
CA VAL A 103 -0.28 11.21 -7.04
C VAL A 103 -0.04 12.12 -5.84
N TRP A 104 -0.07 11.56 -4.63
CA TRP A 104 0.16 12.30 -3.41
C TRP A 104 0.70 11.40 -2.29
N ALA A 105 1.51 11.97 -1.40
CA ALA A 105 1.97 11.31 -0.18
C ALA A 105 2.00 12.31 0.98
N GLY A 106 1.65 11.84 2.18
CA GLY A 106 1.70 12.64 3.40
C GLY A 106 2.21 11.85 4.60
N LYS A 107 2.84 12.55 5.54
CA LYS A 107 3.33 11.98 6.79
C LYS A 107 2.16 11.76 7.73
N ASP A 108 2.20 10.63 8.43
CA ASP A 108 1.24 10.15 9.42
C ASP A 108 -0.12 9.71 8.84
N ARG A 109 -0.77 8.77 9.52
CA ARG A 109 -2.09 8.24 9.18
C ARG A 109 -3.18 8.89 10.01
N THR A 110 -3.50 10.14 9.72
CA THR A 110 -4.49 10.92 10.47
C THR A 110 -5.57 11.50 9.57
N LYS A 111 -6.73 11.87 10.16
CA LYS A 111 -7.76 12.64 9.46
C LYS A 111 -7.19 13.92 8.86
N GLN A 112 -6.30 14.60 9.59
CA GLN A 112 -5.70 15.84 9.12
C GLN A 112 -4.79 15.64 7.92
N THR A 113 -4.00 14.54 7.90
CA THR A 113 -3.16 14.20 6.75
C THR A 113 -4.02 13.95 5.50
N LEU A 114 -5.12 13.20 5.64
CA LEU A 114 -6.02 12.95 4.52
C LEU A 114 -6.78 14.22 4.08
N ARG A 115 -7.17 15.10 5.02
CA ARG A 115 -7.77 16.39 4.68
C ARG A 115 -6.82 17.27 3.86
N ARG A 116 -5.52 17.29 4.19
CA ARG A 116 -4.51 18.01 3.37
C ARG A 116 -4.49 17.52 1.91
N PHE A 117 -4.60 16.22 1.68
CA PHE A 117 -4.75 15.72 0.30
C PHE A 117 -5.97 16.35 -0.40
N PHE A 118 -7.12 16.41 0.27
CA PHE A 118 -8.33 17.02 -0.31
C PHE A 118 -8.24 18.54 -0.45
N ASP A 119 -7.51 19.22 0.45
CA ASP A 119 -7.22 20.63 0.32
C ASP A 119 -6.34 20.91 -0.90
N ASP A 120 -5.29 20.08 -1.13
CA ASP A 120 -4.42 20.15 -2.31
C ASP A 120 -5.19 19.78 -3.60
N LEU A 121 -6.11 18.83 -3.55
CA LEU A 121 -6.96 18.44 -4.69
C LEU A 121 -7.95 19.55 -5.07
N GLY A 122 -8.50 20.25 -4.08
CA GLY A 122 -9.55 21.22 -4.24
C GLY A 122 -10.97 20.62 -4.27
N ALA A 123 -11.95 21.38 -3.77
CA ALA A 123 -13.32 20.90 -3.60
C ALA A 123 -13.98 20.49 -4.93
N GLU A 124 -13.78 21.27 -5.98
CA GLU A 124 -14.35 20.97 -7.31
C GLU A 124 -13.87 19.63 -7.86
N ARG A 125 -12.55 19.36 -7.78
CA ARG A 125 -11.96 18.10 -8.24
C ARG A 125 -12.34 16.93 -7.34
N ALA A 126 -12.47 17.14 -6.04
CA ALA A 126 -12.93 16.13 -5.10
C ALA A 126 -14.34 15.64 -5.45
N MET A 127 -15.24 16.52 -5.89
CA MET A 127 -16.58 16.17 -6.35
C MET A 127 -16.60 15.38 -7.67
N LEU A 128 -15.49 15.36 -8.42
CA LEU A 128 -15.33 14.59 -9.65
C LEU A 128 -14.83 13.17 -9.41
N LEU A 129 -14.41 12.83 -8.18
CA LEU A 129 -14.03 11.48 -7.83
C LEU A 129 -15.26 10.57 -7.90
N THR A 130 -15.15 9.51 -8.67
CA THR A 130 -16.20 8.50 -8.85
C THR A 130 -16.04 7.32 -7.92
N HIS A 131 -14.79 6.89 -7.67
CA HIS A 131 -14.51 5.73 -6.83
C HIS A 131 -13.27 5.95 -5.98
N VAL A 132 -13.34 5.46 -4.76
CA VAL A 132 -12.20 5.44 -3.83
C VAL A 132 -12.06 4.04 -3.25
N SER A 133 -10.91 3.42 -3.41
CA SER A 133 -10.58 2.19 -2.69
C SER A 133 -9.72 2.52 -1.47
N ALA A 134 -10.03 1.90 -0.34
CA ALA A 134 -9.28 2.07 0.89
C ALA A 134 -9.41 0.83 1.78
N ASP A 135 -8.63 0.79 2.85
CA ASP A 135 -8.83 -0.18 3.93
C ASP A 135 -10.05 0.19 4.80
N GLY A 136 -10.32 -0.61 5.84
CA GLY A 136 -11.44 -0.39 6.77
C GLY A 136 -11.18 0.67 7.85
N ALA A 137 -10.20 1.55 7.70
CA ALA A 137 -9.88 2.55 8.73
C ALA A 137 -10.96 3.65 8.82
N GLU A 138 -11.52 3.83 10.00
CA GLU A 138 -12.64 4.72 10.24
C GLU A 138 -12.34 6.19 9.90
N PHE A 139 -11.09 6.64 10.10
CA PHE A 139 -10.71 8.01 9.79
C PHE A 139 -10.79 8.31 8.29
N ILE A 140 -10.49 7.32 7.42
CA ILE A 140 -10.60 7.45 5.96
C ILE A 140 -12.07 7.63 5.60
N HIS A 141 -12.95 6.76 6.10
CA HIS A 141 -14.40 6.82 5.83
C HIS A 141 -15.01 8.15 6.27
N THR A 142 -14.59 8.66 7.44
CA THR A 142 -15.07 9.98 7.93
C THR A 142 -14.69 11.10 6.96
N VAL A 143 -13.41 11.16 6.55
CA VAL A 143 -12.95 12.25 5.67
C VAL A 143 -13.54 12.11 4.27
N LEU A 144 -13.74 10.88 3.76
CA LEU A 144 -14.39 10.68 2.47
C LEU A 144 -15.86 11.12 2.48
N ALA A 145 -16.60 10.85 3.56
CA ALA A 145 -17.96 11.33 3.70
C ALA A 145 -18.04 12.86 3.72
N GLU A 146 -17.02 13.54 4.28
CA GLU A 146 -16.93 15.00 4.34
C GLU A 146 -16.51 15.62 2.98
N ARG A 147 -15.53 15.02 2.29
CA ARG A 147 -14.81 15.65 1.17
C ARG A 147 -15.15 15.11 -0.22
N ALA A 148 -15.62 13.87 -0.30
CA ALA A 148 -15.99 13.20 -1.56
C ALA A 148 -17.26 12.34 -1.40
N PRO A 149 -18.38 12.92 -0.96
CA PRO A 149 -19.60 12.19 -0.59
C PRO A 149 -20.26 11.45 -1.77
N ARG A 150 -19.93 11.84 -3.02
CA ARG A 150 -20.46 11.19 -4.23
C ARG A 150 -19.62 10.01 -4.70
N ALA A 151 -18.41 9.86 -4.18
CA ALA A 151 -17.52 8.77 -4.59
C ALA A 151 -18.00 7.45 -4.02
N VAL A 152 -18.03 6.42 -4.86
CA VAL A 152 -18.31 5.03 -4.42
C VAL A 152 -17.09 4.52 -3.67
N LEU A 153 -17.29 4.25 -2.37
CA LEU A 153 -16.24 3.68 -1.56
C LEU A 153 -16.19 2.15 -1.74
N CYS A 154 -15.01 1.63 -2.05
CA CYS A 154 -14.71 0.22 -2.24
C CYS A 154 -13.73 -0.24 -1.17
N LEU A 155 -14.01 -1.35 -0.51
CA LEU A 155 -13.06 -1.93 0.43
C LEU A 155 -12.02 -2.76 -0.32
N ASP A 156 -10.74 -2.52 -0.02
CA ASP A 156 -9.67 -3.26 -0.68
C ASP A 156 -9.75 -4.76 -0.42
N PRO A 157 -9.90 -5.59 -1.48
CA PRO A 157 -9.96 -7.05 -1.38
C PRO A 157 -8.79 -7.68 -0.63
N PHE A 158 -7.58 -7.11 -0.77
CA PHE A 158 -6.39 -7.61 -0.09
C PHE A 158 -6.55 -7.53 1.44
N HIS A 159 -7.06 -6.40 1.95
CA HIS A 159 -7.27 -6.22 3.38
C HIS A 159 -8.35 -7.18 3.93
N VAL A 160 -9.42 -7.40 3.18
CA VAL A 160 -10.47 -8.36 3.57
C VAL A 160 -9.94 -9.79 3.67
N VAL A 161 -9.15 -10.22 2.69
CA VAL A 161 -8.51 -11.55 2.72
C VAL A 161 -7.44 -11.62 3.82
N ALA A 162 -6.72 -10.52 4.09
CA ALA A 162 -5.77 -10.45 5.20
C ALA A 162 -6.45 -10.61 6.57
N TRP A 163 -7.64 -10.05 6.76
CA TRP A 163 -8.43 -10.28 7.99
C TRP A 163 -8.77 -11.77 8.18
N ALA A 164 -9.20 -12.46 7.12
CA ALA A 164 -9.47 -13.89 7.19
C ALA A 164 -8.20 -14.71 7.44
N THR A 165 -7.08 -14.29 6.86
CA THR A 165 -5.77 -14.90 7.09
C THR A 165 -5.33 -14.73 8.54
N THR A 166 -5.55 -13.56 9.14
CA THR A 166 -5.29 -13.30 10.56
C THR A 166 -6.17 -14.15 11.45
N ALA A 167 -7.48 -14.23 11.17
CA ALA A 167 -8.41 -15.08 11.93
C ALA A 167 -8.02 -16.56 11.87
N LEU A 168 -7.59 -17.06 10.71
CA LEU A 168 -7.07 -18.43 10.56
C LEU A 168 -5.79 -18.64 11.39
N ASP A 169 -4.85 -17.68 11.39
CA ASP A 169 -3.63 -17.77 12.18
C ASP A 169 -3.92 -17.72 13.70
N GLU A 170 -4.95 -16.98 14.12
CA GLU A 170 -5.43 -17.00 15.51
C GLU A 170 -5.94 -18.39 15.90
N VAL A 171 -6.76 -19.04 15.06
CA VAL A 171 -7.22 -20.42 15.30
C VAL A 171 -6.04 -21.38 15.38
N ARG A 172 -5.09 -21.32 14.47
CA ARG A 172 -3.88 -22.15 14.48
C ARG A 172 -3.06 -21.98 15.76
N ARG A 173 -2.83 -20.73 16.18
CA ARG A 173 -2.08 -20.41 17.40
C ARG A 173 -2.80 -20.86 18.67
N ALA A 174 -4.11 -20.68 18.73
CA ALA A 174 -4.93 -21.13 19.87
C ALA A 174 -4.87 -22.66 20.02
N LEU A 175 -5.01 -23.40 18.90
CA LEU A 175 -4.90 -24.86 18.89
C LEU A 175 -3.50 -25.34 19.33
N ALA A 176 -2.43 -24.74 18.80
CA ALA A 176 -1.07 -25.10 19.22
C ALA A 176 -0.81 -24.80 20.71
N ALA A 177 -1.40 -23.73 21.26
CA ALA A 177 -1.31 -23.41 22.68
C ALA A 177 -2.11 -24.39 23.55
N GLU A 178 -3.27 -24.82 23.11
CA GLU A 178 -4.09 -25.82 23.78
C GLU A 178 -3.39 -27.18 23.85
N LEU A 179 -2.87 -27.68 22.73
CA LEU A 179 -2.08 -28.91 22.64
C LEU A 179 -0.88 -28.87 23.58
N ARG A 180 -0.17 -27.75 23.65
CA ARG A 180 1.00 -27.61 24.53
C ARG A 180 0.59 -27.66 26.00
N ARG A 181 -0.51 -27.01 26.39
CA ARG A 181 -1.04 -27.07 27.76
C ARG A 181 -1.50 -28.47 28.14
N GLY A 182 -2.00 -29.24 27.17
CA GLY A 182 -2.40 -30.64 27.35
C GLY A 182 -1.22 -31.63 27.29
N GLY A 183 0.04 -31.21 27.35
CA GLY A 183 1.22 -32.08 27.31
C GLY A 183 1.59 -32.66 25.94
N ARG A 184 0.89 -32.24 24.86
CA ARG A 184 1.07 -32.74 23.48
C ARG A 184 2.02 -31.84 22.69
N ALA A 185 3.26 -31.71 23.16
CA ALA A 185 4.25 -30.77 22.62
C ALA A 185 4.62 -31.01 21.16
N GLU A 186 4.76 -32.28 20.73
CA GLU A 186 5.08 -32.65 19.35
C GLU A 186 3.95 -32.29 18.39
N GLU A 187 2.72 -32.53 18.75
CA GLU A 187 1.56 -32.15 17.94
C GLU A 187 1.42 -30.61 17.87
N ALA A 188 1.71 -29.90 18.97
CA ALA A 188 1.74 -28.45 18.96
C ALA A 188 2.82 -27.91 18.01
N ALA A 189 3.99 -28.55 17.94
CA ALA A 189 5.06 -28.21 16.99
C ALA A 189 4.61 -28.47 15.55
N THR A 190 3.96 -29.61 15.29
CA THR A 190 3.38 -29.93 13.98
C THR A 190 2.39 -28.86 13.54
N ILE A 191 1.43 -28.47 14.38
CA ILE A 191 0.48 -27.39 14.07
C ILE A 191 1.18 -26.05 13.83
N LYS A 192 2.22 -25.74 14.57
CA LYS A 192 3.01 -24.51 14.36
C LYS A 192 3.62 -24.46 12.96
N ASN A 193 4.13 -25.59 12.47
CA ASN A 193 4.80 -25.71 11.17
C ASN A 193 3.84 -25.66 9.97
N THR A 194 2.53 -25.84 10.19
CA THR A 194 1.51 -25.77 9.11
C THR A 194 1.27 -24.34 8.58
N ARG A 195 1.87 -23.33 9.18
CA ARG A 195 1.58 -21.91 8.90
C ARG A 195 1.53 -21.59 7.41
N TRP A 196 2.57 -21.94 6.66
CA TRP A 196 2.67 -21.56 5.25
C TRP A 196 1.75 -22.37 4.33
N ALA A 197 1.40 -23.60 4.69
CA ALA A 197 0.40 -24.39 3.99
C ALA A 197 -1.02 -23.77 4.13
N LEU A 198 -1.31 -23.15 5.26
CA LEU A 198 -2.62 -22.54 5.55
C LEU A 198 -2.76 -21.11 5.02
N LEU A 199 -1.71 -20.29 5.16
CA LEU A 199 -1.82 -18.85 4.91
C LEU A 199 -1.56 -18.45 3.46
N LYS A 200 -0.75 -19.21 2.73
CA LYS A 200 -0.48 -18.94 1.30
C LYS A 200 -1.73 -19.08 0.42
N ASN A 201 -1.66 -18.46 -0.75
CA ASN A 201 -2.63 -18.71 -1.80
C ASN A 201 -2.53 -20.18 -2.25
N PRO A 202 -3.65 -20.92 -2.42
CA PRO A 202 -3.64 -22.32 -2.87
C PRO A 202 -2.84 -22.56 -4.15
N ARG A 203 -2.88 -21.60 -5.08
CA ARG A 203 -2.13 -21.68 -6.34
C ARG A 203 -0.60 -21.59 -6.15
N SER A 204 -0.14 -21.05 -5.02
CA SER A 204 1.28 -20.85 -4.70
C SER A 204 1.82 -21.88 -3.71
N LEU A 205 1.07 -22.95 -3.40
CA LEU A 205 1.51 -24.01 -2.51
C LEU A 205 2.49 -24.93 -3.22
N SER A 206 3.62 -25.25 -2.54
CA SER A 206 4.51 -26.34 -2.95
C SER A 206 3.84 -27.71 -2.78
N THR A 207 4.42 -28.76 -3.37
CA THR A 207 3.93 -30.14 -3.19
C THR A 207 3.89 -30.53 -1.72
N GLU A 208 4.94 -30.26 -0.96
CA GLU A 208 5.01 -30.50 0.48
C GLU A 208 3.93 -29.77 1.26
N GLN A 209 3.67 -28.50 0.93
CA GLN A 209 2.59 -27.71 1.56
C GLN A 209 1.19 -28.25 1.24
N ARG A 210 0.99 -28.79 0.05
CA ARG A 210 -0.28 -29.47 -0.32
C ARG A 210 -0.47 -30.77 0.47
N THR A 211 0.59 -31.57 0.64
CA THR A 211 0.58 -32.76 1.49
C THR A 211 0.25 -32.40 2.94
N THR A 212 0.90 -31.35 3.46
CA THR A 212 0.61 -30.82 4.81
C THR A 212 -0.85 -30.42 4.95
N LEU A 213 -1.42 -29.71 3.96
CA LEU A 213 -2.82 -29.31 3.97
C LEU A 213 -3.79 -30.51 3.92
N ALA A 214 -3.47 -31.52 3.12
CA ALA A 214 -4.24 -32.78 3.07
C ALA A 214 -4.18 -33.53 4.43
N GLY A 215 -3.04 -33.53 5.10
CA GLY A 215 -2.92 -34.05 6.46
C GLY A 215 -3.80 -33.30 7.46
N ILE A 216 -3.86 -31.95 7.40
CA ILE A 216 -4.75 -31.15 8.24
C ILE A 216 -6.21 -31.48 7.94
N GLN A 217 -6.58 -31.65 6.69
CA GLN A 217 -7.94 -32.03 6.30
C GLN A 217 -8.38 -33.36 6.94
N ALA A 218 -7.48 -34.34 6.96
CA ALA A 218 -7.77 -35.65 7.51
C ALA A 218 -7.79 -35.68 9.05
N THR A 219 -6.99 -34.84 9.73
CA THR A 219 -6.72 -34.98 11.16
C THR A 219 -7.30 -33.85 12.02
N ASN A 220 -7.57 -32.67 11.43
CA ASN A 220 -7.96 -31.47 12.19
C ASN A 220 -9.13 -30.70 11.56
N GLY A 221 -10.34 -31.15 11.82
CA GLY A 221 -11.56 -30.52 11.30
C GLY A 221 -11.73 -29.03 11.60
N PRO A 222 -11.49 -28.54 12.83
CA PRO A 222 -11.57 -27.12 13.16
C PRO A 222 -10.59 -26.26 12.37
N LEU A 223 -9.33 -26.67 12.24
CA LEU A 223 -8.31 -25.95 11.53
C LEU A 223 -8.56 -25.93 10.01
N TYR A 224 -8.99 -27.08 9.46
CA TYR A 224 -9.38 -27.16 8.05
C TYR A 224 -10.62 -26.32 7.73
N ARG A 225 -11.60 -26.27 8.63
CA ARG A 225 -12.77 -25.39 8.53
C ARG A 225 -12.36 -23.91 8.48
N ALA A 226 -11.42 -23.50 9.32
CA ALA A 226 -10.87 -22.14 9.30
C ALA A 226 -10.20 -21.81 7.94
N TYR A 227 -9.44 -22.78 7.39
CA TYR A 227 -8.86 -22.65 6.06
C TYR A 227 -9.93 -22.48 4.97
N LEU A 228 -10.96 -23.31 4.97
CA LEU A 228 -12.06 -23.21 4.00
C LEU A 228 -12.82 -21.89 4.11
N LEU A 229 -13.04 -21.37 5.33
CA LEU A 229 -13.66 -20.06 5.54
C LEU A 229 -12.81 -18.93 4.93
N LYS A 230 -11.47 -18.99 5.06
CA LYS A 230 -10.58 -18.02 4.42
C LYS A 230 -10.69 -18.10 2.89
N GLU A 231 -10.66 -19.31 2.31
CA GLU A 231 -10.72 -19.47 0.85
C GLU A 231 -12.09 -19.09 0.28
N GLN A 232 -13.16 -19.40 0.98
CA GLN A 232 -14.51 -19.01 0.53
C GLN A 232 -14.70 -17.49 0.56
N LEU A 233 -14.12 -16.77 1.55
CA LEU A 233 -14.15 -15.31 1.54
C LEU A 233 -13.33 -14.74 0.37
N ARG A 234 -12.19 -15.36 0.04
CA ARG A 234 -11.41 -14.99 -1.16
C ARG A 234 -12.23 -15.19 -2.45
N ALA A 235 -13.01 -16.27 -2.54
CA ALA A 235 -13.82 -16.58 -3.71
C ALA A 235 -14.90 -15.52 -3.99
N VAL A 236 -15.33 -14.73 -3.00
CA VAL A 236 -16.25 -13.59 -3.21
C VAL A 236 -15.68 -12.60 -4.23
N PHE A 237 -14.38 -12.30 -4.14
CA PHE A 237 -13.70 -11.37 -5.05
C PHE A 237 -13.30 -11.99 -6.40
N GLN A 238 -13.48 -13.31 -6.55
CA GLN A 238 -13.24 -14.05 -7.79
C GLN A 238 -14.55 -14.44 -8.49
N ALA A 239 -15.68 -13.97 -7.95
CA ALA A 239 -16.99 -14.24 -8.52
C ALA A 239 -17.12 -13.61 -9.92
N ARG A 240 -17.79 -14.31 -10.83
CA ARG A 240 -17.99 -13.88 -12.22
C ARG A 240 -18.85 -12.62 -12.35
N ASP A 241 -19.73 -12.38 -11.39
CA ASP A 241 -20.67 -11.27 -11.36
C ASP A 241 -21.07 -10.90 -9.93
N LEU A 242 -21.71 -9.74 -9.77
CA LEU A 242 -22.18 -9.25 -8.47
C LEU A 242 -23.21 -10.16 -7.81
N ALA A 243 -24.07 -10.82 -8.58
CA ALA A 243 -25.08 -11.71 -8.03
C ALA A 243 -24.42 -12.96 -7.42
N ALA A 244 -23.43 -13.53 -8.08
CA ALA A 244 -22.63 -14.63 -7.55
C ALA A 244 -21.86 -14.19 -6.29
N ALA A 245 -21.24 -13.01 -6.29
CA ALA A 245 -20.55 -12.45 -5.11
C ALA A 245 -21.51 -12.29 -3.92
N LYS A 246 -22.69 -11.74 -4.15
CA LYS A 246 -23.74 -11.59 -3.11
C LYS A 246 -24.11 -12.95 -2.50
N ARG A 247 -24.35 -13.98 -3.33
CA ARG A 247 -24.66 -15.34 -2.84
C ARG A 247 -23.53 -15.93 -2.01
N LEU A 248 -22.29 -15.85 -2.52
CA LEU A 248 -21.10 -16.33 -1.81
C LEU A 248 -20.93 -15.63 -0.46
N LEU A 249 -21.06 -14.30 -0.42
CA LEU A 249 -20.91 -13.53 0.79
C LEU A 249 -22.01 -13.83 1.82
N ILE A 250 -23.25 -13.98 1.40
CA ILE A 250 -24.37 -14.39 2.27
C ILE A 250 -24.12 -15.78 2.86
N GLY A 251 -23.74 -16.75 2.02
CA GLY A 251 -23.40 -18.10 2.45
C GLY A 251 -22.23 -18.12 3.42
N TRP A 252 -21.18 -17.33 3.13
CA TRP A 252 -20.03 -17.18 4.02
C TRP A 252 -20.43 -16.62 5.39
N LEU A 253 -21.22 -15.54 5.43
CA LEU A 253 -21.70 -14.94 6.68
C LEU A 253 -22.55 -15.90 7.50
N ALA A 254 -23.44 -16.66 6.85
CA ALA A 254 -24.24 -17.66 7.51
C ALA A 254 -23.40 -18.79 8.12
N TRP A 255 -22.36 -19.22 7.43
CA TRP A 255 -21.44 -20.25 7.91
C TRP A 255 -20.50 -19.71 9.01
N ALA A 256 -19.85 -18.56 8.80
CA ALA A 256 -18.91 -17.98 9.75
C ALA A 256 -19.54 -17.70 11.12
N ARG A 257 -20.79 -17.23 11.17
CA ARG A 257 -21.52 -17.00 12.43
C ARG A 257 -21.77 -18.27 13.24
N ARG A 258 -21.84 -19.43 12.60
CA ARG A 258 -22.17 -20.74 13.21
C ARG A 258 -20.99 -21.71 13.26
N CYS A 259 -19.80 -21.29 12.81
CA CYS A 259 -18.65 -22.18 12.65
C CYS A 259 -17.98 -22.62 13.97
N ARG A 260 -18.38 -22.05 15.12
CA ARG A 260 -17.78 -22.31 16.45
C ARG A 260 -16.28 -21.97 16.55
N LEU A 261 -15.80 -21.06 15.71
CA LEU A 261 -14.43 -20.53 15.75
C LEU A 261 -14.50 -19.04 16.13
N PRO A 262 -14.15 -18.65 17.38
CA PRO A 262 -14.37 -17.28 17.88
C PRO A 262 -13.78 -16.20 16.97
N ALA A 263 -12.59 -16.42 16.41
CA ALA A 263 -11.95 -15.48 15.48
C ALA A 263 -12.79 -15.22 14.21
N PHE A 264 -13.42 -16.25 13.64
CA PHE A 264 -14.28 -16.11 12.46
C PHE A 264 -15.66 -15.56 12.80
N VAL A 265 -16.22 -15.88 13.97
CA VAL A 265 -17.47 -15.25 14.45
C VAL A 265 -17.28 -13.74 14.60
N LYS A 266 -16.16 -13.31 15.21
CA LYS A 266 -15.77 -11.89 15.30
C LYS A 266 -15.59 -11.27 13.91
N LEU A 267 -14.88 -11.96 13.02
CA LEU A 267 -14.69 -11.51 11.63
C LEU A 267 -16.02 -11.34 10.89
N ALA A 268 -17.00 -12.22 11.10
CA ALA A 268 -18.32 -12.11 10.48
C ALA A 268 -19.04 -10.80 10.86
N THR A 269 -18.85 -10.29 12.08
CA THR A 269 -19.35 -8.97 12.48
C THR A 269 -18.69 -7.86 11.68
N THR A 270 -17.37 -7.90 11.53
CA THR A 270 -16.61 -6.93 10.72
C THR A 270 -17.04 -6.97 9.26
N ILE A 271 -17.14 -8.15 8.65
CA ILE A 271 -17.58 -8.31 7.26
C ILE A 271 -19.02 -7.83 7.06
N THR A 272 -19.89 -8.02 8.04
CA THR A 272 -21.27 -7.50 7.99
C THR A 272 -21.28 -5.97 7.95
N LYS A 273 -20.46 -5.31 8.78
CA LYS A 273 -20.30 -3.84 8.79
C LYS A 273 -19.87 -3.32 7.41
N PHE A 274 -18.93 -3.99 6.77
CA PHE A 274 -18.35 -3.57 5.49
C PHE A 274 -18.97 -4.24 4.25
N ARG A 275 -20.10 -4.94 4.41
CA ARG A 275 -20.72 -5.72 3.33
C ARG A 275 -20.89 -4.95 2.03
N GLN A 276 -21.43 -3.73 2.09
CA GLN A 276 -21.67 -2.94 0.89
C GLN A 276 -20.37 -2.55 0.21
N LEU A 277 -19.35 -2.15 0.96
CA LEU A 277 -18.05 -1.75 0.41
C LEU A 277 -17.31 -2.91 -0.26
N ILE A 278 -17.47 -4.13 0.28
CA ILE A 278 -16.96 -5.37 -0.33
C ILE A 278 -17.65 -5.62 -1.67
N LEU A 279 -18.97 -5.48 -1.72
CA LEU A 279 -19.75 -5.67 -2.95
C LEU A 279 -19.43 -4.58 -3.99
N ASN A 280 -19.25 -3.33 -3.58
CA ASN A 280 -18.82 -2.26 -4.47
C ASN A 280 -17.45 -2.59 -5.11
N ALA A 281 -16.50 -3.15 -4.34
CA ALA A 281 -15.20 -3.54 -4.89
C ALA A 281 -15.32 -4.62 -5.98
N VAL A 282 -16.25 -5.57 -5.83
CA VAL A 282 -16.52 -6.58 -6.85
C VAL A 282 -17.23 -5.98 -8.06
N GLU A 283 -18.27 -5.16 -7.84
CA GLU A 283 -19.07 -4.55 -8.90
C GLU A 283 -18.23 -3.67 -9.84
N HIS A 284 -17.34 -2.87 -9.27
CA HIS A 284 -16.52 -1.93 -10.03
C HIS A 284 -15.14 -2.48 -10.41
N GLY A 285 -14.83 -3.74 -10.06
CA GLY A 285 -13.57 -4.38 -10.39
C GLY A 285 -12.34 -3.64 -9.81
N LEU A 286 -12.55 -2.86 -8.75
CA LEU A 286 -11.50 -2.09 -8.11
C LEU A 286 -10.73 -2.99 -7.13
N SER A 287 -9.62 -3.53 -7.60
CA SER A 287 -8.60 -4.12 -6.75
C SER A 287 -7.41 -3.18 -6.67
N ASN A 288 -6.79 -3.08 -5.50
CA ASN A 288 -5.55 -2.32 -5.33
C ASN A 288 -4.32 -3.00 -5.97
N ALA A 289 -4.50 -3.92 -6.93
CA ALA A 289 -3.38 -4.64 -7.55
C ALA A 289 -2.32 -3.69 -8.14
N ARG A 290 -2.75 -2.57 -8.77
CA ARG A 290 -1.83 -1.54 -9.26
C ARG A 290 -1.22 -0.72 -8.12
N SER A 291 -2.02 -0.37 -7.11
CA SER A 291 -1.55 0.28 -5.88
C SER A 291 -0.63 -0.67 -5.09
N GLU A 292 -0.90 -1.98 -5.08
CA GLU A 292 -0.05 -2.98 -4.43
C GLU A 292 1.36 -3.05 -5.04
N ALA A 293 1.49 -2.96 -6.37
CA ALA A 293 2.79 -2.85 -7.03
C ALA A 293 3.53 -1.58 -6.57
N THR A 294 2.84 -0.44 -6.50
CA THR A 294 3.39 0.81 -5.97
C THR A 294 3.76 0.67 -4.49
N ASN A 295 2.89 0.09 -3.67
CA ASN A 295 3.13 -0.14 -2.25
C ASN A 295 4.30 -1.10 -1.99
N THR A 296 4.42 -2.15 -2.80
CA THR A 296 5.56 -3.07 -2.74
C THR A 296 6.87 -2.34 -3.04
N HIS A 297 6.88 -1.50 -4.07
CA HIS A 297 8.04 -0.67 -4.39
C HIS A 297 8.37 0.32 -3.26
N LEU A 298 7.36 1.00 -2.70
CA LEU A 298 7.55 1.92 -1.59
C LEU A 298 8.06 1.21 -0.32
N ARG A 299 7.58 0.00 -0.03
CA ARG A 299 8.14 -0.84 1.06
C ARG A 299 9.59 -1.24 0.80
N LEU A 300 9.98 -1.49 -0.44
CA LEU A 300 11.39 -1.73 -0.81
C LEU A 300 12.22 -0.45 -0.64
N LEU A 301 11.71 0.71 -1.05
CA LEU A 301 12.37 2.00 -0.80
C LEU A 301 12.58 2.23 0.70
N THR A 302 11.56 2.02 1.54
CA THR A 302 11.69 2.19 3.00
C THR A 302 12.73 1.27 3.61
N ARG A 303 12.86 0.03 3.11
CA ARG A 303 13.87 -0.93 3.58
C ARG A 303 15.30 -0.58 3.15
N ARG A 304 15.47 0.09 1.99
CA ARG A 304 16.76 0.50 1.44
C ARG A 304 17.19 1.91 1.88
N SER A 305 16.29 2.66 2.50
CA SER A 305 16.45 4.08 2.83
C SER A 305 16.88 4.28 4.29
N TYR A 306 17.94 3.59 4.72
CA TYR A 306 18.48 3.74 6.07
C TYR A 306 18.82 5.20 6.34
N GLY A 307 18.21 5.80 7.39
CA GLY A 307 18.50 7.15 7.84
C GLY A 307 17.83 8.29 7.04
N MET A 308 17.00 8.00 6.02
CA MET A 308 16.25 9.05 5.33
C MET A 308 15.15 9.67 6.22
N SER A 309 14.96 10.98 6.06
CA SER A 309 13.80 11.66 6.64
C SER A 309 12.51 11.26 5.91
N PRO A 310 11.32 11.42 6.53
CA PRO A 310 10.06 11.17 5.85
C PRO A 310 9.90 11.99 4.56
N GLU A 311 10.36 13.23 4.56
CA GLU A 311 10.29 14.15 3.43
C GLU A 311 11.14 13.65 2.26
N SER A 312 12.38 13.21 2.54
CA SER A 312 13.25 12.61 1.53
C SER A 312 12.67 11.30 0.98
N LEU A 313 12.00 10.50 1.85
CA LEU A 313 11.36 9.26 1.43
C LEU A 313 10.14 9.54 0.54
N MET A 314 9.34 10.58 0.85
CA MET A 314 8.23 11.02 0.00
C MET A 314 8.74 11.50 -1.36
N ALA A 315 9.79 12.34 -1.39
CA ALA A 315 10.42 12.77 -2.64
C ALA A 315 10.90 11.57 -3.49
N MET A 316 11.52 10.57 -2.87
CA MET A 316 11.92 9.34 -3.56
C MET A 316 10.72 8.56 -4.10
N ALA A 317 9.64 8.48 -3.35
CA ALA A 317 8.42 7.82 -3.78
C ALA A 317 7.78 8.54 -4.97
N GLU A 318 7.72 9.86 -4.93
CA GLU A 318 7.22 10.70 -6.01
C GLU A 318 8.10 10.64 -7.26
N LEU A 319 9.43 10.65 -7.09
CA LEU A 319 10.36 10.48 -8.19
C LEU A 319 10.15 9.14 -8.91
N THR A 320 10.08 8.05 -8.16
CA THR A 320 10.09 6.68 -8.71
C THR A 320 8.72 6.19 -9.15
N ARG A 321 7.63 6.66 -8.53
CA ARG A 321 6.25 6.20 -8.77
C ARG A 321 5.27 7.31 -9.14
N GLY A 322 5.66 8.57 -8.94
CA GLY A 322 4.85 9.73 -9.33
C GLY A 322 5.02 10.16 -10.79
N GLY A 323 5.93 9.54 -11.53
CA GLY A 323 6.23 9.92 -12.91
C GLY A 323 7.12 11.16 -13.02
N LEU A 324 7.86 11.49 -11.96
CA LEU A 324 8.74 12.66 -11.92
C LEU A 324 10.21 12.34 -12.24
N CYS A 325 10.53 11.09 -12.60
CA CYS A 325 11.87 10.73 -13.04
C CYS A 325 12.20 11.49 -14.33
N PRO A 326 13.29 12.27 -14.35
CA PRO A 326 13.73 12.96 -15.56
C PRO A 326 14.21 11.96 -16.62
N PRO A 327 14.17 12.29 -17.91
CA PRO A 327 14.89 11.53 -18.93
C PRO A 327 16.40 11.62 -18.64
N LEU A 328 17.16 10.59 -19.04
CA LEU A 328 18.61 10.65 -18.92
C LEU A 328 19.17 11.74 -19.87
N PRO A 329 19.89 12.76 -19.36
CA PRO A 329 20.44 13.81 -20.21
C PRO A 329 21.35 13.23 -21.31
N GLY A 330 21.28 13.83 -22.49
CA GLY A 330 22.07 13.40 -23.66
C GLY A 330 21.51 12.21 -24.43
N ARG A 331 20.35 11.66 -24.05
CA ARG A 331 19.59 10.68 -24.84
C ARG A 331 18.24 11.26 -25.22
N ALA A 332 17.88 11.18 -26.51
CA ALA A 332 16.50 11.45 -26.93
C ALA A 332 15.54 10.53 -26.18
N ALA A 333 14.38 11.04 -25.77
CA ALA A 333 13.31 10.20 -25.27
C ALA A 333 12.92 9.20 -26.36
N ALA A 334 12.99 7.91 -26.04
CA ALA A 334 12.56 6.86 -26.95
C ALA A 334 11.04 6.81 -27.04
#